data_9dd0072db6fbda090f5016b75b26a4e4
#
_entry.id   9dd0072db6fbda090f5016b75b26a4e4
#
_cell.length_a   1.000
_cell.length_b   1.000
_cell.length_c   1.000
_cell.angle_alpha   90.00
_cell.angle_beta   90.00
_cell.angle_gamma   90.00
#
_symmetry.space_group_name_H-M   'P 1'
#
loop_
_entity.id
_entity.type
_entity.pdbx_description
1 polymer ?
#
loop_
_entity_poly.entity_id
_entity_poly.type
_entity_poly.pdbx_seq_one_letter_code
_entity_poly.pdbx_strand_id
1 'polypeptide(L)'
;MKEYKKYNDSNQTILEKFEFRNINQDEAEQAAEIEKICFPPNEACSEKNMKDRVAGISDLFLVAIDKENGKIAGFLNGLATDEEILKDEFFTNAKLHNPEGKNIMLLGLDVLPEYRGQ
;
A
#
# COMPACT_ATOMS: atom_id res chain seq x y z
N MET A 1 -14.69 23.85 -16.63
CA MET A 1 -13.69 24.82 -16.13
C MET A 1 -13.72 24.93 -14.61
N LYS A 2 -14.87 25.23 -14.02
CA LYS A 2 -15.00 25.28 -12.55
C LYS A 2 -14.73 23.91 -11.88
N GLU A 3 -15.20 22.84 -12.49
CA GLU A 3 -14.98 21.48 -11.97
C GLU A 3 -13.52 21.06 -12.01
N TYR A 4 -12.83 21.42 -13.10
CA TYR A 4 -11.40 21.11 -13.24
C TYR A 4 -10.57 21.83 -12.18
N LYS A 5 -10.88 23.11 -11.91
CA LYS A 5 -10.18 23.88 -10.88
C LYS A 5 -10.41 23.31 -9.49
N LYS A 6 -11.65 22.90 -9.20
CA LYS A 6 -11.99 22.28 -7.91
C LYS A 6 -11.24 20.96 -7.72
N TYR A 7 -11.12 20.15 -8.76
CA TYR A 7 -10.38 18.89 -8.72
C TYR A 7 -8.89 19.14 -8.44
N ASN A 8 -8.28 20.12 -9.10
CA ASN A 8 -6.89 20.49 -8.86
C ASN A 8 -6.65 20.98 -7.44
N ASP A 9 -7.56 21.76 -6.89
CA ASP A 9 -7.45 22.26 -5.52
C ASP A 9 -7.50 21.10 -4.52
N SER A 10 -8.37 20.11 -4.75
CA SER A 10 -8.45 18.91 -3.92
C SER A 10 -7.15 18.10 -3.97
N ASN A 11 -6.57 17.92 -5.17
CA ASN A 11 -5.31 17.20 -5.35
C ASN A 11 -4.15 17.92 -4.67
N GLN A 12 -4.10 19.26 -4.77
CA GLN A 12 -3.09 20.05 -4.07
C GLN A 12 -3.20 19.91 -2.56
N THR A 13 -4.42 19.89 -2.02
CA THR A 13 -4.63 19.68 -0.58
C THR A 13 -4.11 18.34 -0.11
N ILE A 14 -4.34 17.27 -0.89
CA ILE A 14 -3.83 15.94 -0.57
C ILE A 14 -2.31 15.93 -0.58
N LEU A 15 -1.68 16.52 -1.59
CA LEU A 15 -0.21 16.60 -1.69
C LEU A 15 0.40 17.47 -0.60
N GLU A 16 -0.32 18.44 -0.08
CA GLU A 16 0.14 19.27 1.04
C GLU A 16 0.10 18.50 2.36
N LYS A 17 -0.87 17.61 2.53
CA LYS A 17 -1.06 16.83 3.76
C LYS A 17 -0.24 15.55 3.82
N PHE A 18 -0.01 14.91 2.68
CA PHE A 18 0.60 13.59 2.61
C PHE A 18 1.83 13.57 1.72
N GLU A 19 2.84 12.84 2.16
CA GLU A 19 3.98 12.47 1.33
C GLU A 19 3.76 11.03 0.85
N PHE A 20 3.97 10.79 -0.44
CA PHE A 20 3.85 9.45 -1.03
C PHE A 20 5.26 8.97 -1.38
N ARG A 21 5.63 7.80 -0.87
CA ARG A 21 6.94 7.20 -1.14
C ARG A 21 6.88 5.68 -1.00
N ASN A 22 7.94 5.02 -1.41
CA ASN A 22 8.08 3.59 -1.16
C ASN A 22 8.31 3.34 0.33
N ILE A 23 7.87 2.17 0.82
CA ILE A 23 8.03 1.79 2.22
C ILE A 23 9.51 1.58 2.55
N ASN A 24 9.91 1.92 3.78
CA ASN A 24 11.23 1.60 4.31
C ASN A 24 11.21 0.23 4.99
N GLN A 25 12.35 -0.45 5.01
CA GLN A 25 12.44 -1.80 5.60
C GLN A 25 12.05 -1.84 7.09
N ASP A 26 12.30 -0.75 7.82
CA ASP A 26 11.98 -0.65 9.24
C ASP A 26 10.49 -0.33 9.51
N GLU A 27 9.69 -0.18 8.46
CA GLU A 27 8.26 0.14 8.59
C GLU A 27 7.34 -1.08 8.44
N ALA A 28 7.90 -2.28 8.30
CA ALA A 28 7.12 -3.49 8.08
C ALA A 28 6.16 -3.80 9.24
N GLU A 29 6.58 -3.59 10.47
CA GLU A 29 5.73 -3.82 11.65
C GLU A 29 4.56 -2.84 11.68
N GLN A 30 4.81 -1.58 11.34
CA GLN A 30 3.77 -0.57 11.27
C GLN A 30 2.73 -0.92 10.19
N ALA A 31 3.19 -1.39 9.03
CA ALA A 31 2.29 -1.84 7.97
C ALA A 31 1.43 -3.03 8.43
N ALA A 32 2.02 -3.99 9.14
CA ALA A 32 1.29 -5.13 9.67
C ALA A 32 0.20 -4.71 10.67
N GLU A 33 0.49 -3.73 11.52
CA GLU A 33 -0.50 -3.18 12.46
C GLU A 33 -1.66 -2.51 11.73
N ILE A 34 -1.38 -1.73 10.69
CA ILE A 34 -2.41 -1.09 9.88
C ILE A 34 -3.31 -2.13 9.22
N GLU A 35 -2.71 -3.21 8.71
CA GLU A 35 -3.48 -4.30 8.10
C GLU A 35 -4.45 -4.92 9.11
N LYS A 36 -4.03 -5.15 10.35
CA LYS A 36 -4.90 -5.68 11.39
C LYS A 36 -6.05 -4.74 11.74
N ILE A 37 -5.83 -3.44 11.64
CA ILE A 37 -6.87 -2.44 11.89
C ILE A 37 -7.87 -2.41 10.73
N CYS A 38 -7.39 -2.54 9.50
CA CYS A 38 -8.22 -2.39 8.30
C CYS A 38 -9.02 -3.64 7.94
N PHE A 39 -8.56 -4.82 8.34
CA PHE A 39 -9.19 -6.10 7.94
C PHE A 39 -9.43 -7.02 9.13
N PRO A 40 -10.51 -7.84 9.07
CA PRO A 40 -10.75 -8.86 10.10
C PRO A 40 -9.64 -9.91 10.10
N PRO A 41 -9.43 -10.64 11.22
CA PRO A 41 -8.31 -11.57 11.36
C PRO A 41 -8.22 -12.65 10.28
N ASN A 42 -9.36 -13.08 9.73
CA ASN A 42 -9.38 -14.10 8.67
C ASN A 42 -9.02 -13.55 7.29
N GLU A 43 -8.98 -12.24 7.12
CA GLU A 43 -8.65 -11.59 5.85
C GLU A 43 -7.32 -10.85 5.89
N ALA A 44 -6.88 -10.44 7.08
CA ALA A 44 -5.64 -9.70 7.23
C ALA A 44 -4.43 -10.56 6.87
N CYS A 45 -3.48 -9.96 6.16
CA CYS A 45 -2.17 -10.56 5.91
C CYS A 45 -1.44 -10.75 7.23
N SER A 46 -0.75 -11.88 7.40
CA SER A 46 0.05 -12.13 8.60
C SER A 46 1.23 -11.16 8.68
N GLU A 47 1.73 -10.94 9.89
CA GLU A 47 2.91 -10.10 10.09
C GLU A 47 4.11 -10.63 9.30
N LYS A 48 4.30 -11.97 9.29
CA LYS A 48 5.38 -12.59 8.53
C LYS A 48 5.24 -12.30 7.03
N ASN A 49 4.05 -12.47 6.48
CA ASN A 49 3.82 -12.21 5.05
C ASN A 49 4.01 -10.73 4.72
N MET A 50 3.58 -9.84 5.61
CA MET A 50 3.79 -8.41 5.42
C MET A 50 5.29 -8.08 5.41
N LYS A 51 6.05 -8.63 6.34
CA LYS A 51 7.51 -8.44 6.39
C LYS A 51 8.20 -8.97 5.13
N ASP A 52 7.75 -10.12 4.63
CA ASP A 52 8.28 -10.70 3.40
C ASP A 52 8.03 -9.80 2.19
N ARG A 53 6.85 -9.19 2.11
CA ARG A 53 6.53 -8.24 1.04
C ARG A 53 7.39 -7.00 1.11
N VAL A 54 7.57 -6.44 2.29
CA VAL A 54 8.42 -5.25 2.48
C VAL A 54 9.86 -5.58 2.12
N ALA A 55 10.36 -6.73 2.54
CA ALA A 55 11.73 -7.15 2.27
C ALA A 55 11.99 -7.40 0.78
N GLY A 56 11.03 -8.01 0.09
CA GLY A 56 11.23 -8.47 -1.29
C GLY A 56 10.60 -7.60 -2.38
N ILE A 57 9.58 -6.80 -2.04
CA ILE A 57 8.77 -6.10 -3.04
C ILE A 57 8.53 -4.63 -2.64
N SER A 58 9.51 -4.00 -2.00
CA SER A 58 9.38 -2.60 -1.57
C SER A 58 9.15 -1.63 -2.73
N ASP A 59 9.60 -1.97 -3.94
CA ASP A 59 9.39 -1.14 -5.13
C ASP A 59 7.91 -1.02 -5.51
N LEU A 60 7.09 -1.97 -5.12
CA LEU A 60 5.64 -1.95 -5.36
C LEU A 60 4.85 -1.81 -4.06
N PHE A 61 5.45 -1.17 -3.06
CA PHE A 61 4.83 -0.93 -1.77
C PHE A 61 4.89 0.57 -1.47
N LEU A 62 3.80 1.27 -1.80
CA LEU A 62 3.70 2.73 -1.63
C LEU A 62 3.00 3.06 -0.33
N VAL A 63 3.55 3.99 0.42
CA VAL A 63 2.94 4.48 1.66
C VAL A 63 2.58 5.95 1.53
N ALA A 64 1.50 6.34 2.20
CA ALA A 64 1.10 7.74 2.37
C ALA A 64 1.44 8.15 3.80
N ILE A 65 2.32 9.14 3.93
CA ILE A 65 2.79 9.64 5.22
C ILE A 65 2.09 10.94 5.55
N ASP A 66 1.46 11.00 6.72
CA ASP A 66 0.90 12.24 7.21
C ASP A 66 2.06 13.18 7.58
N LYS A 67 2.18 14.29 6.86
CA LYS A 67 3.28 15.26 7.07
C LYS A 67 3.25 15.91 8.45
N GLU A 68 2.08 15.96 9.07
CA GLU A 68 1.93 16.61 10.37
C GLU A 68 2.54 15.80 11.51
N ASN A 69 2.45 14.46 11.44
CA ASN A 69 2.91 13.58 12.53
C ASN A 69 3.89 12.48 12.11
N GLY A 70 4.18 12.36 10.79
CA GLY A 70 5.09 11.34 10.28
C GLY A 70 4.53 9.92 10.28
N LYS A 71 3.23 9.77 10.54
CA LYS A 71 2.57 8.46 10.63
C LYS A 71 2.16 7.97 9.26
N ILE A 72 2.22 6.66 9.05
CA ILE A 72 1.65 6.05 7.85
C ILE A 72 0.12 6.10 7.94
N ALA A 73 -0.52 6.80 7.00
CA ALA A 73 -1.97 6.91 6.93
C ALA A 73 -2.60 5.75 6.16
N GLY A 74 -1.84 5.17 5.23
CA GLY A 74 -2.31 4.06 4.42
C GLY A 74 -1.21 3.60 3.47
N PHE A 75 -1.49 2.51 2.75
CA PHE A 75 -0.54 1.98 1.79
C PHE A 75 -1.23 1.18 0.69
N LEU A 76 -0.52 1.04 -0.41
CA LEU A 76 -0.90 0.21 -1.55
C LEU A 76 0.27 -0.71 -1.86
N ASN A 77 0.02 -2.01 -2.00
CA ASN A 77 1.08 -2.95 -2.35
C ASN A 77 0.64 -3.96 -3.39
N GLY A 78 1.62 -4.48 -4.13
CA GLY A 78 1.39 -5.45 -5.18
C GLY A 78 2.64 -6.26 -5.48
N LEU A 79 2.55 -7.10 -6.50
CA LEU A 79 3.71 -7.80 -7.06
C LEU A 79 3.62 -7.82 -8.58
N ALA A 80 4.76 -8.00 -9.22
CA ALA A 80 4.83 -8.14 -10.67
C ALA A 80 4.92 -9.61 -11.04
N THR A 81 4.31 -9.98 -12.15
CA THR A 81 4.24 -11.35 -12.61
C THR A 81 3.93 -11.38 -14.11
N ASP A 82 4.21 -12.49 -14.77
CA ASP A 82 3.75 -12.73 -16.14
C ASP A 82 2.37 -13.38 -16.20
N GLU A 83 1.84 -13.78 -15.05
CA GLU A 83 0.50 -14.36 -14.97
C GLU A 83 -0.57 -13.30 -15.25
N GLU A 84 -1.66 -13.73 -15.88
CA GLU A 84 -2.77 -12.83 -16.23
C GLU A 84 -3.91 -12.89 -15.21
N ILE A 85 -3.90 -13.87 -14.31
CA ILE A 85 -4.96 -14.11 -13.35
C ILE A 85 -4.41 -14.00 -11.93
N LEU A 86 -5.10 -13.27 -11.07
CA LEU A 86 -4.76 -13.16 -9.65
C LEU A 86 -4.98 -14.50 -8.96
N LYS A 87 -3.94 -15.01 -8.29
CA LYS A 87 -3.96 -16.28 -7.56
C LYS A 87 -3.79 -16.04 -6.08
N ASP A 88 -4.39 -16.89 -5.26
CA ASP A 88 -4.28 -16.78 -3.79
C ASP A 88 -2.84 -16.86 -3.31
N GLU A 89 -1.98 -17.62 -3.99
CA GLU A 89 -0.56 -17.74 -3.64
C GLU A 89 0.18 -16.40 -3.65
N PHE A 90 -0.26 -15.44 -4.46
CA PHE A 90 0.36 -14.10 -4.51
C PHE A 90 0.26 -13.37 -3.18
N PHE A 91 -0.78 -13.66 -2.39
CA PHE A 91 -0.96 -13.03 -1.09
C PHE A 91 -0.06 -13.58 0.01
N THR A 92 0.44 -14.80 -0.16
CA THR A 92 1.19 -15.49 0.88
C THR A 92 2.64 -15.80 0.53
N ASN A 93 3.04 -15.63 -0.73
CA ASN A 93 4.39 -15.96 -1.18
C ASN A 93 5.02 -14.84 -1.99
N ALA A 94 5.77 -13.97 -1.30
CA ALA A 94 6.45 -12.84 -1.95
C ALA A 94 7.54 -13.28 -2.94
N LYS A 95 7.99 -14.54 -2.85
CA LYS A 95 8.98 -15.07 -3.79
C LYS A 95 8.44 -15.25 -5.20
N LEU A 96 7.12 -15.19 -5.38
CA LEU A 96 6.50 -15.24 -6.70
C LEU A 96 6.66 -13.91 -7.46
N HIS A 97 7.11 -12.86 -6.79
CA HIS A 97 7.37 -11.58 -7.44
C HIS A 97 8.47 -11.73 -8.50
N ASN A 98 8.16 -11.32 -9.71
CA ASN A 98 9.09 -11.26 -10.83
C ASN A 98 9.26 -9.78 -11.22
N PRO A 99 10.41 -9.12 -10.90
CA PRO A 99 10.59 -7.70 -11.21
C PRO A 99 10.44 -7.35 -12.69
N GLU A 100 10.63 -8.33 -13.58
CA GLU A 100 10.49 -8.15 -15.03
C GLU A 100 9.11 -8.56 -15.54
N GLY A 101 8.19 -8.93 -14.67
CA GLY A 101 6.85 -9.36 -15.02
C GLY A 101 6.06 -8.26 -15.71
N LYS A 102 5.22 -8.64 -16.66
CA LYS A 102 4.45 -7.71 -17.49
C LYS A 102 3.23 -7.14 -16.79
N ASN A 103 2.73 -7.82 -15.76
CA ASN A 103 1.52 -7.46 -15.05
C ASN A 103 1.81 -7.17 -13.60
N ILE A 104 1.07 -6.23 -13.03
CA ILE A 104 1.12 -5.95 -11.60
C ILE A 104 -0.20 -6.40 -10.98
N MET A 105 -0.10 -7.28 -9.98
CA MET A 105 -1.26 -7.72 -9.21
C MET A 105 -1.33 -6.90 -7.93
N LEU A 106 -2.43 -6.18 -7.72
CA LEU A 106 -2.65 -5.42 -6.50
C LEU A 106 -3.05 -6.38 -5.38
N LEU A 107 -2.28 -6.40 -4.31
CA LEU A 107 -2.52 -7.29 -3.17
C LEU A 107 -3.28 -6.62 -2.04
N GLY A 108 -3.21 -5.31 -1.93
CA GLY A 108 -3.93 -4.62 -0.89
C GLY A 108 -3.89 -3.12 -1.00
N LEU A 109 -4.96 -2.50 -0.53
CA LEU A 109 -5.07 -1.05 -0.35
C LEU A 109 -5.63 -0.83 1.05
N ASP A 110 -4.81 -0.29 1.93
CA ASP A 110 -5.14 -0.07 3.32
C ASP A 110 -5.17 1.42 3.61
N VAL A 111 -6.23 1.90 4.23
CA VAL A 111 -6.34 3.28 4.71
C VAL A 111 -6.87 3.25 6.13
N LEU A 112 -6.15 3.84 7.08
CA LEU A 112 -6.61 3.91 8.45
C LEU A 112 -7.95 4.65 8.53
N PRO A 113 -8.86 4.23 9.42
CA PRO A 113 -10.21 4.81 9.50
C PRO A 113 -10.23 6.33 9.63
N GLU A 114 -9.32 6.91 10.43
CA GLU A 114 -9.24 8.36 10.65
C GLU A 114 -8.82 9.16 9.41
N TYR A 115 -8.30 8.48 8.39
CA TYR A 115 -7.88 9.14 7.14
C TYR A 115 -8.81 8.86 5.96
N ARG A 116 -9.84 8.04 6.15
CA ARG A 116 -10.78 7.72 5.07
C ARG A 116 -11.64 8.93 4.71
N GLY A 117 -11.92 9.06 3.40
CA GLY A 117 -12.72 10.16 2.89
C GLY A 117 -11.93 11.44 2.56
N GLN A 118 -10.63 11.36 2.57
CA GLN A 118 -9.76 12.53 2.25
C GLN A 118 -9.20 12.48 0.83
#